data_02fb5796b75a15b5bbba8d8660f34946
#
_entry.id   02fb5796b75a15b5bbba8d8660f34946
#
_cell.length_a   1.000
_cell.length_b   1.000
_cell.length_c   1.000
_cell.angle_alpha   90.00
_cell.angle_beta   90.00
_cell.angle_gamma   90.00
#
_symmetry.space_group_name_H-M   'P 1'
#
loop_
_entity.id
_entity.type
_entity.pdbx_description
1 polymer ?
#
loop_
_entity_poly.entity_id
_entity_poly.type
_entity_poly.pdbx_seq_one_letter_code
_entity_poly.pdbx_strand_id
1 'polypeptide(L)'
;EIMPSLVGSEMCIRDRDVFFIDFHGEHVGTVTAFVNSEDNTGRMHMVAVREDFRGKGLAKYLTMLALNHLSEKGVRYVHLTTDEFRPNAVKSYLSGGFLPVEYDMGMQDRWEIMLEECGIDSARMLYDDASEYKIIYRRSKAKKIKIGVLGAGRGKSMMDYCKFAENAELAAVCDFRKERLEEAEREYGADGSISYYTEFDEFLKHDTDCVVLANYANEHAPYAIKCLEAGKNVLSEVLPVQTMKEAVELVEAVERTGKVYAYAENYAYMPAPKKMRELYRDGVLGSFEYGEGEYMHNCESGWHFYSFADPKHWRNTMSAFYYCTHSIGPLIHITGLRPVKVAGFEAPFNARMERMGAKAGAFAVEMITLENGALIKSLHGVGPSKGSIWYSIYGSKGRMESAREDAENGGVGTLYVNCDEHEGDNKSSPVITPTDDALTEIADKAGHGGSDYYVMHNLVEKLRGNSNADTVDIYEALDMFLPGMFAYFSVLEGGRQLDIPNLRNPEERDKWRNDTRCTDPAVAGAMLIPSYSKGNPDIPQKNYDYLASLPSERFMDTDTRSELGIKSNVSS
;
A
#
# COMPACT_ATOMS: atom_id res chain seq x y z
N GLU A 1 -4.77 36.53 32.48
CA GLU A 1 -4.03 35.33 32.96
C GLU A 1 -3.33 34.66 31.79
N ILE A 2 -2.35 35.33 31.24
CA ILE A 2 -1.50 34.74 30.20
C ILE A 2 -0.24 34.24 30.89
N MET A 3 -0.27 32.92 31.23
CA MET A 3 0.91 32.11 31.41
C MET A 3 1.67 32.13 32.73
N PRO A 4 1.20 31.51 33.79
CA PRO A 4 2.07 30.99 34.82
C PRO A 4 2.86 29.73 34.39
N SER A 5 2.42 29.02 33.31
CA SER A 5 3.02 27.74 32.91
C SER A 5 4.24 27.83 31.99
N LEU A 6 4.59 29.00 31.45
CA LEU A 6 5.76 29.20 30.60
C LEU A 6 7.05 29.52 31.36
N VAL A 7 6.96 29.79 32.66
CA VAL A 7 8.12 30.18 33.48
C VAL A 7 8.69 28.99 34.29
N GLY A 8 8.11 27.80 34.17
CA GLY A 8 8.32 26.71 35.15
C GLY A 8 9.08 25.47 34.73
N SER A 9 9.68 25.37 33.53
CA SER A 9 10.57 24.25 33.22
C SER A 9 11.94 24.72 32.77
N GLU A 10 12.95 24.45 33.58
CA GLU A 10 14.39 24.78 33.32
C GLU A 10 14.91 24.20 32.00
N MET A 11 14.20 23.28 31.36
CA MET A 11 14.57 22.67 30.09
C MET A 11 14.25 23.51 28.85
N CYS A 12 13.48 24.60 28.98
CA CYS A 12 13.03 25.40 27.83
C CYS A 12 13.83 26.70 27.57
N ILE A 13 14.82 27.06 28.36
CA ILE A 13 15.36 28.43 28.38
C ILE A 13 16.76 28.55 27.79
N ARG A 14 17.53 27.48 27.61
CA ARG A 14 18.98 27.60 27.31
C ARG A 14 19.34 27.98 25.87
N ASP A 15 18.44 27.73 24.88
CA ASP A 15 18.73 27.97 23.44
C ASP A 15 17.62 28.72 22.70
N ARG A 16 16.82 29.55 23.39
CA ARG A 16 15.65 30.22 22.80
C ARG A 16 15.63 31.69 23.13
N ASP A 17 15.39 32.52 22.10
CA ASP A 17 15.11 33.93 22.24
C ASP A 17 13.60 34.15 22.27
N VAL A 18 13.06 34.79 23.34
CA VAL A 18 11.65 35.11 23.51
C VAL A 18 11.45 36.60 23.35
N PHE A 19 10.54 36.98 22.46
CA PHE A 19 10.22 38.38 22.18
C PHE A 19 8.82 38.70 22.70
N PHE A 20 8.63 39.90 23.23
CA PHE A 20 7.35 40.40 23.71
C PHE A 20 7.00 41.71 22.99
N ILE A 21 5.69 41.94 22.82
CA ILE A 21 5.15 43.25 22.49
C ILE A 21 4.54 43.84 23.77
N ASP A 22 4.97 45.04 24.09
CA ASP A 22 4.49 45.78 25.24
C ASP A 22 3.55 46.91 24.79
N PHE A 23 2.46 47.06 25.53
CA PHE A 23 1.55 48.18 25.39
C PHE A 23 1.26 48.75 26.77
N HIS A 24 1.68 50.00 27.00
CA HIS A 24 1.59 50.68 28.30
C HIS A 24 2.15 49.91 29.49
N GLY A 25 3.24 49.15 29.28
CA GLY A 25 3.90 48.36 30.32
C GLY A 25 3.31 46.98 30.56
N GLU A 26 2.37 46.54 29.75
CA GLU A 26 1.79 45.20 29.77
C GLU A 26 2.23 44.40 28.56
N HIS A 27 2.62 43.12 28.73
CA HIS A 27 2.88 42.18 27.64
C HIS A 27 1.58 41.80 26.94
N VAL A 28 1.41 42.17 25.66
CA VAL A 28 0.18 41.94 24.88
C VAL A 28 0.40 40.91 23.76
N GLY A 29 1.65 40.51 23.49
CA GLY A 29 1.97 39.49 22.55
C GLY A 29 3.37 38.90 22.78
N THR A 30 3.59 37.66 22.32
CA THR A 30 4.87 36.95 22.45
C THR A 30 5.13 36.04 21.27
N VAL A 31 6.42 35.80 20.97
CA VAL A 31 6.91 34.78 20.06
C VAL A 31 8.24 34.26 20.54
N THR A 32 8.51 32.98 20.32
CA THR A 32 9.79 32.33 20.60
C THR A 32 10.48 31.96 19.29
N ALA A 33 11.75 32.30 19.17
CA ALA A 33 12.65 31.87 18.10
C ALA A 33 13.69 30.90 18.65
N PHE A 34 13.84 29.76 17.98
CA PHE A 34 14.79 28.71 18.38
C PHE A 34 15.69 28.37 17.19
N VAL A 35 17.00 28.23 17.42
CA VAL A 35 17.96 27.74 16.42
C VAL A 35 18.34 26.30 16.78
N ASN A 36 18.09 25.35 15.88
CA ASN A 36 18.63 24.01 15.98
C ASN A 36 20.07 24.03 15.44
N SER A 37 21.03 23.80 16.34
CA SER A 37 22.45 23.82 15.97
C SER A 37 22.91 22.54 15.26
N GLU A 38 22.15 21.46 15.29
CA GLU A 38 22.51 20.19 14.66
C GLU A 38 22.36 20.25 13.14
N ASP A 39 21.27 20.86 12.65
CA ASP A 39 20.94 20.97 11.21
C ASP A 39 20.94 22.40 10.68
N ASN A 40 21.24 23.38 11.53
CA ASN A 40 21.23 24.82 11.23
C ASN A 40 19.87 25.31 10.72
N THR A 41 18.78 24.84 11.34
CA THR A 41 17.41 25.30 11.04
C THR A 41 16.88 26.21 12.13
N GLY A 42 15.90 27.04 11.79
CA GLY A 42 15.16 27.88 12.73
C GLY A 42 13.78 27.32 13.01
N ARG A 43 13.32 27.38 14.26
CA ARG A 43 11.95 27.07 14.61
C ARG A 43 11.29 28.28 15.26
N MET A 44 10.14 28.69 14.73
CA MET A 44 9.26 29.66 15.36
C MET A 44 8.22 28.93 16.21
N HIS A 45 8.04 29.36 17.47
CA HIS A 45 7.17 28.67 18.41
C HIS A 45 6.41 29.67 19.30
N MET A 46 5.28 29.24 19.86
CA MET A 46 4.53 29.98 20.87
C MET A 46 4.17 31.42 20.46
N VAL A 47 3.66 31.59 19.22
CA VAL A 47 3.10 32.89 18.83
C VAL A 47 1.76 33.10 19.50
N ALA A 48 1.67 34.09 20.37
CA ALA A 48 0.42 34.43 21.07
C ALA A 48 0.17 35.94 21.08
N VAL A 49 -1.09 36.33 20.94
CA VAL A 49 -1.57 37.70 21.08
C VAL A 49 -2.78 37.66 21.99
N ARG A 50 -2.74 38.54 23.01
CA ARG A 50 -3.83 38.72 23.98
C ARG A 50 -5.15 39.05 23.22
N GLU A 51 -6.25 38.50 23.68
CA GLU A 51 -7.53 38.48 22.94
C GLU A 51 -8.01 39.89 22.55
N ASP A 52 -7.97 40.84 23.47
CA ASP A 52 -8.36 42.24 23.25
C ASP A 52 -7.44 43.04 22.31
N PHE A 53 -6.30 42.44 21.96
CA PHE A 53 -5.34 42.99 20.98
C PHE A 53 -5.29 42.22 19.64
N ARG A 54 -6.11 41.18 19.47
CA ARG A 54 -6.24 40.48 18.21
C ARG A 54 -6.83 41.37 17.10
N GLY A 55 -6.64 40.99 15.84
CA GLY A 55 -7.10 41.75 14.68
C GLY A 55 -6.33 43.04 14.36
N LYS A 56 -5.30 43.40 15.15
CA LYS A 56 -4.48 44.62 14.99
C LYS A 56 -3.15 44.37 14.27
N GLY A 57 -2.96 43.19 13.66
CA GLY A 57 -1.75 42.85 12.93
C GLY A 57 -0.53 42.43 13.78
N LEU A 58 -0.67 42.35 15.12
CA LEU A 58 0.45 42.08 16.04
C LEU A 58 1.09 40.71 15.80
N ALA A 59 0.30 39.67 15.47
CA ALA A 59 0.85 38.35 15.17
C ALA A 59 1.78 38.37 13.96
N LYS A 60 1.43 39.13 12.91
CA LYS A 60 2.30 39.32 11.74
C LYS A 60 3.59 40.04 12.09
N TYR A 61 3.51 41.06 12.95
CA TYR A 61 4.70 41.77 13.43
C TYR A 61 5.63 40.87 14.22
N LEU A 62 5.09 40.06 15.14
CA LEU A 62 5.84 39.05 15.91
C LEU A 62 6.51 38.02 15.00
N THR A 63 5.78 37.53 14.02
CA THR A 63 6.32 36.61 13.02
C THR A 63 7.51 37.22 12.27
N MET A 64 7.40 38.46 11.80
CA MET A 64 8.48 39.16 11.10
C MET A 64 9.69 39.37 12.02
N LEU A 65 9.46 39.71 13.29
CA LEU A 65 10.52 39.90 14.28
C LEU A 65 11.33 38.60 14.49
N ALA A 66 10.63 37.48 14.68
CA ALA A 66 11.24 36.17 14.84
C ALA A 66 12.01 35.74 13.58
N LEU A 67 11.44 35.94 12.38
CA LEU A 67 12.08 35.62 11.13
C LEU A 67 13.35 36.45 10.89
N ASN A 68 13.30 37.76 11.14
CA ASN A 68 14.48 38.61 11.02
C ASN A 68 15.60 38.15 11.97
N HIS A 69 15.25 37.88 13.23
CA HIS A 69 16.22 37.38 14.21
C HIS A 69 16.85 36.06 13.78
N LEU A 70 16.06 35.07 13.33
CA LEU A 70 16.56 33.78 12.84
C LEU A 70 17.42 33.95 11.58
N SER A 71 17.03 34.87 10.67
CA SER A 71 17.81 35.22 9.48
C SER A 71 19.18 35.79 9.85
N GLU A 72 19.25 36.66 10.86
CA GLU A 72 20.54 37.23 11.37
C GLU A 72 21.44 36.13 11.98
N LYS A 73 20.84 35.05 12.50
CA LYS A 73 21.59 33.87 12.95
C LYS A 73 22.08 32.98 11.81
N GLY A 74 21.68 33.24 10.57
CA GLY A 74 22.13 32.52 9.39
C GLY A 74 21.57 31.12 9.23
N VAL A 75 20.36 30.86 9.73
CA VAL A 75 19.67 29.54 9.57
C VAL A 75 19.29 29.28 8.10
N ARG A 76 19.29 28.02 7.70
CA ARG A 76 18.98 27.60 6.33
C ARG A 76 17.52 27.89 5.94
N TYR A 77 16.59 27.56 6.83
CA TYR A 77 15.16 27.85 6.74
C TYR A 77 14.54 27.89 8.12
N VAL A 78 13.32 28.42 8.20
CA VAL A 78 12.54 28.49 9.43
C VAL A 78 11.27 27.69 9.26
N HIS A 79 10.97 26.82 10.22
CA HIS A 79 9.74 26.04 10.25
C HIS A 79 8.91 26.33 11.50
N LEU A 80 7.64 25.97 11.45
CA LEU A 80 6.71 25.92 12.57
C LEU A 80 5.70 24.81 12.38
N THR A 81 5.12 24.37 13.48
CA THR A 81 3.95 23.47 13.49
C THR A 81 2.76 24.19 14.09
N THR A 82 1.57 23.92 13.56
CA THR A 82 0.31 24.48 14.07
C THR A 82 -0.81 23.47 13.84
N ASP A 83 -1.92 23.65 14.55
CA ASP A 83 -3.06 22.75 14.48
C ASP A 83 -4.10 23.25 13.47
N GLU A 84 -4.83 22.36 12.83
CA GLU A 84 -5.87 22.64 11.83
C GLU A 84 -7.04 23.45 12.40
N PHE A 85 -7.38 23.25 13.67
CA PHE A 85 -8.44 24.03 14.33
C PHE A 85 -8.10 25.51 14.54
N ARG A 86 -6.96 25.98 14.02
CA ARG A 86 -6.49 27.37 14.10
C ARG A 86 -6.37 28.05 12.73
N PRO A 87 -7.42 28.10 11.88
CA PRO A 87 -7.32 28.59 10.51
C PRO A 87 -6.82 30.06 10.43
N ASN A 88 -7.15 30.88 11.39
CA ASN A 88 -6.67 32.26 11.45
C ASN A 88 -5.14 32.36 11.68
N ALA A 89 -4.55 31.44 12.44
CA ALA A 89 -3.11 31.36 12.63
C ALA A 89 -2.44 30.89 11.34
N VAL A 90 -2.94 29.81 10.73
CA VAL A 90 -2.47 29.29 9.45
C VAL A 90 -2.51 30.39 8.38
N LYS A 91 -3.64 31.09 8.24
CA LYS A 91 -3.77 32.21 7.30
C LYS A 91 -2.74 33.31 7.55
N SER A 92 -2.45 33.61 8.81
CA SER A 92 -1.43 34.59 9.19
C SER A 92 -0.03 34.13 8.78
N TYR A 93 0.31 32.86 8.98
CA TYR A 93 1.61 32.31 8.60
C TYR A 93 1.79 32.26 7.08
N LEU A 94 0.80 31.77 6.34
CA LEU A 94 0.83 31.76 4.88
C LEU A 94 0.99 33.19 4.31
N SER A 95 0.27 34.17 4.88
CA SER A 95 0.43 35.58 4.50
C SER A 95 1.76 36.18 4.94
N GLY A 96 2.44 35.59 5.89
CA GLY A 96 3.79 35.93 6.35
C GLY A 96 4.93 35.30 5.53
N GLY A 97 4.59 34.51 4.51
CA GLY A 97 5.57 33.87 3.63
C GLY A 97 5.92 32.43 3.97
N PHE A 98 5.32 31.84 5.00
CA PHE A 98 5.46 30.38 5.23
C PHE A 98 4.72 29.62 4.13
N LEU A 99 5.22 28.42 3.82
CA LEU A 99 4.68 27.54 2.80
C LEU A 99 4.22 26.23 3.45
N PRO A 100 3.16 25.60 2.93
CA PRO A 100 2.79 24.22 3.27
C PRO A 100 3.94 23.24 3.07
N VAL A 101 4.00 22.20 3.91
CA VAL A 101 5.02 21.15 3.82
C VAL A 101 4.36 19.78 3.75
N GLU A 102 4.85 18.94 2.83
CA GLU A 102 4.55 17.52 2.70
C GLU A 102 5.57 16.74 3.54
N TYR A 103 5.23 16.43 4.79
CA TYR A 103 6.12 15.72 5.71
C TYR A 103 5.55 14.40 6.21
N ASP A 104 4.27 14.13 5.90
CA ASP A 104 3.57 12.92 6.33
C ASP A 104 2.46 12.58 5.31
N MET A 105 2.04 11.34 5.31
CA MET A 105 0.97 10.86 4.42
C MET A 105 -0.33 11.64 4.63
N GLY A 106 -0.95 12.07 3.54
CA GLY A 106 -2.21 12.83 3.58
C GLY A 106 -2.07 14.33 3.83
N MET A 107 -0.85 14.86 3.98
CA MET A 107 -0.65 16.30 4.23
C MET A 107 -1.19 17.16 3.09
N GLN A 108 -1.10 16.73 1.84
CA GLN A 108 -1.67 17.47 0.73
C GLN A 108 -3.19 17.66 0.89
N ASP A 109 -3.95 16.62 1.20
CA ASP A 109 -5.39 16.69 1.38
C ASP A 109 -5.76 17.63 2.54
N ARG A 110 -5.03 17.54 3.65
CA ARG A 110 -5.17 18.43 4.81
C ARG A 110 -4.93 19.89 4.43
N TRP A 111 -3.89 20.17 3.64
CA TRP A 111 -3.59 21.50 3.17
C TRP A 111 -4.63 22.03 2.17
N GLU A 112 -5.18 21.21 1.29
CA GLU A 112 -6.26 21.59 0.37
C GLU A 112 -7.52 22.02 1.11
N ILE A 113 -7.88 21.30 2.20
CA ILE A 113 -8.96 21.69 3.11
C ILE A 113 -8.63 23.03 3.78
N MET A 114 -7.43 23.12 4.34
CA MET A 114 -7.00 24.33 5.04
C MET A 114 -6.96 25.56 4.13
N LEU A 115 -6.55 25.41 2.88
CA LEU A 115 -6.61 26.49 1.87
C LEU A 115 -8.06 26.91 1.59
N GLU A 116 -9.00 25.94 1.55
CA GLU A 116 -10.44 26.24 1.41
C GLU A 116 -10.95 27.06 2.59
N GLU A 117 -10.69 26.63 3.83
CA GLU A 117 -11.08 27.33 5.05
C GLU A 117 -10.46 28.73 5.16
N CYS A 118 -9.22 28.88 4.73
CA CYS A 118 -8.54 30.18 4.69
C CYS A 118 -9.00 31.06 3.54
N GLY A 119 -9.75 30.54 2.55
CA GLY A 119 -10.14 31.26 1.34
C GLY A 119 -8.97 31.59 0.43
N ILE A 120 -7.93 30.74 0.40
CA ILE A 120 -6.72 30.87 -0.43
C ILE A 120 -6.84 29.92 -1.61
N ASP A 121 -6.76 30.42 -2.84
CA ASP A 121 -6.99 29.62 -4.04
C ASP A 121 -5.90 28.57 -4.31
N SER A 122 -4.65 28.89 -3.99
CA SER A 122 -3.49 28.00 -4.19
C SER A 122 -2.31 28.44 -3.34
N ALA A 123 -1.42 27.49 -3.05
CA ALA A 123 -0.13 27.74 -2.41
C ALA A 123 0.96 26.85 -3.03
N ARG A 124 2.22 27.32 -3.01
CA ARG A 124 3.37 26.43 -3.24
C ARG A 124 3.51 25.53 -2.01
N MET A 125 3.78 24.26 -2.24
CA MET A 125 4.04 23.28 -1.20
C MET A 125 5.47 22.75 -1.36
N LEU A 126 6.16 22.49 -0.25
CA LEU A 126 7.52 21.99 -0.19
C LEU A 126 7.53 20.60 0.42
N TYR A 127 8.63 19.87 0.20
CA TYR A 127 8.99 18.73 1.03
C TYR A 127 9.61 19.19 2.37
N ASP A 128 9.80 18.27 3.29
CA ASP A 128 10.38 18.53 4.63
C ASP A 128 11.84 19.02 4.58
N ASP A 129 12.58 18.69 3.50
CA ASP A 129 13.92 19.20 3.23
C ASP A 129 13.94 20.62 2.61
N ALA A 130 12.77 21.24 2.49
CA ALA A 130 12.50 22.52 1.83
C ALA A 130 12.68 22.53 0.31
N SER A 131 12.83 21.40 -0.36
CA SER A 131 12.77 21.32 -1.81
C SER A 131 11.34 21.55 -2.34
N GLU A 132 11.23 21.97 -3.61
CA GLU A 132 9.91 22.22 -4.20
C GLU A 132 9.15 20.91 -4.42
N TYR A 133 7.90 20.87 -3.92
CA TYR A 133 6.97 19.78 -4.21
C TYR A 133 6.12 20.13 -5.43
N LYS A 134 5.12 20.98 -5.24
CA LYS A 134 4.20 21.46 -6.31
C LYS A 134 3.37 22.65 -5.87
N ILE A 135 2.53 23.17 -6.79
CA ILE A 135 1.44 24.06 -6.43
C ILE A 135 0.21 23.24 -6.09
N ILE A 136 -0.33 23.43 -4.88
CA ILE A 136 -1.59 22.84 -4.44
C ILE A 136 -2.71 23.89 -4.53
N TYR A 137 -3.93 23.43 -4.72
CA TYR A 137 -5.12 24.26 -4.83
C TYR A 137 -6.08 23.97 -3.69
N ARG A 138 -6.93 24.94 -3.33
CA ARG A 138 -8.00 24.66 -2.39
C ARG A 138 -8.90 23.54 -2.92
N ARG A 139 -9.49 22.78 -2.03
CA ARG A 139 -10.22 21.54 -2.32
C ARG A 139 -11.27 21.66 -3.43
N SER A 140 -12.09 22.73 -3.43
CA SER A 140 -13.10 22.98 -4.46
C SER A 140 -12.52 23.22 -5.88
N LYS A 141 -11.21 23.42 -6.01
CA LYS A 141 -10.51 23.61 -7.29
C LYS A 141 -9.59 22.45 -7.65
N ALA A 142 -9.34 21.49 -6.74
CA ALA A 142 -8.53 20.32 -7.00
C ALA A 142 -9.25 19.37 -7.97
N LYS A 143 -8.54 18.90 -9.00
CA LYS A 143 -9.09 17.91 -9.93
C LYS A 143 -9.13 16.54 -9.25
N LYS A 144 -10.31 15.92 -9.19
CA LYS A 144 -10.45 14.51 -8.79
C LYS A 144 -9.89 13.58 -9.86
N ILE A 145 -9.29 12.49 -9.42
CA ILE A 145 -8.83 11.42 -10.30
C ILE A 145 -10.02 10.51 -10.64
N LYS A 146 -10.32 10.37 -11.92
CA LYS A 146 -11.39 9.51 -12.42
C LYS A 146 -10.93 8.06 -12.47
N ILE A 147 -11.55 7.21 -11.66
CA ILE A 147 -11.22 5.79 -11.52
C ILE A 147 -12.23 4.94 -12.29
N GLY A 148 -11.72 4.05 -13.15
CA GLY A 148 -12.48 2.93 -13.71
C GLY A 148 -12.07 1.63 -13.02
N VAL A 149 -13.02 0.72 -12.76
CA VAL A 149 -12.74 -0.56 -12.10
C VAL A 149 -13.17 -1.72 -13.00
N LEU A 150 -12.25 -2.62 -13.34
CA LEU A 150 -12.51 -3.89 -14.00
C LEU A 150 -12.54 -5.01 -12.98
N GLY A 151 -13.69 -5.68 -12.82
CA GLY A 151 -13.91 -6.71 -11.82
C GLY A 151 -14.57 -6.18 -10.54
N ALA A 152 -15.91 -6.09 -10.54
CA ALA A 152 -16.70 -5.51 -9.45
C ALA A 152 -16.66 -6.32 -8.14
N GLY A 153 -16.23 -7.59 -8.19
CA GLY A 153 -16.14 -8.46 -7.01
C GLY A 153 -14.99 -8.05 -6.08
N ARG A 154 -13.74 -8.26 -6.49
CA ARG A 154 -12.55 -7.87 -5.71
C ARG A 154 -12.36 -6.35 -5.72
N GLY A 155 -12.73 -5.69 -6.81
CA GLY A 155 -12.64 -4.24 -6.95
C GLY A 155 -13.54 -3.45 -6.00
N LYS A 156 -14.38 -4.12 -5.20
CA LYS A 156 -15.28 -3.45 -4.24
C LYS A 156 -14.54 -2.54 -3.27
N SER A 157 -13.46 -2.99 -2.65
CA SER A 157 -12.68 -2.15 -1.72
C SER A 157 -12.03 -0.93 -2.39
N MET A 158 -11.67 -1.03 -3.68
CA MET A 158 -11.16 0.10 -4.46
C MET A 158 -12.29 1.08 -4.85
N MET A 159 -13.50 0.57 -5.11
CA MET A 159 -14.68 1.42 -5.27
C MET A 159 -15.08 2.10 -3.96
N ASP A 160 -14.95 1.41 -2.82
CA ASP A 160 -15.19 1.97 -1.49
C ASP A 160 -14.24 3.14 -1.18
N TYR A 161 -12.97 3.07 -1.62
CA TYR A 161 -12.06 4.22 -1.53
C TYR A 161 -12.68 5.48 -2.16
N CYS A 162 -13.28 5.37 -3.34
CA CYS A 162 -13.90 6.51 -4.03
C CYS A 162 -15.14 7.08 -3.30
N LYS A 163 -15.76 6.32 -2.37
CA LYS A 163 -16.81 6.85 -1.50
C LYS A 163 -16.26 7.73 -0.38
N PHE A 164 -15.09 7.39 0.14
CA PHE A 164 -14.51 8.03 1.31
C PHE A 164 -13.53 9.13 0.95
N ALA A 165 -12.80 8.96 -0.17
CA ALA A 165 -11.80 9.91 -0.62
C ALA A 165 -12.42 11.04 -1.45
N GLU A 166 -12.01 12.27 -1.14
CA GLU A 166 -12.50 13.43 -1.88
C GLU A 166 -11.62 13.79 -3.08
N ASN A 167 -10.45 13.16 -3.20
CA ASN A 167 -9.47 13.36 -4.27
C ASN A 167 -9.64 12.40 -5.46
N ALA A 168 -10.59 11.47 -5.40
CA ALA A 168 -10.92 10.54 -6.47
C ALA A 168 -12.43 10.41 -6.66
N GLU A 169 -12.84 9.94 -7.83
CA GLU A 169 -14.23 9.62 -8.14
C GLU A 169 -14.32 8.33 -8.96
N LEU A 170 -15.32 7.50 -8.64
CA LEU A 170 -15.64 6.31 -9.42
C LEU A 170 -16.41 6.74 -10.68
N ALA A 171 -15.81 6.58 -11.84
CA ALA A 171 -16.39 7.01 -13.12
C ALA A 171 -17.02 5.85 -13.92
N ALA A 172 -16.42 4.66 -13.84
CA ALA A 172 -16.90 3.51 -14.60
C ALA A 172 -16.59 2.18 -13.89
N VAL A 173 -17.48 1.20 -14.06
CA VAL A 173 -17.31 -0.17 -13.59
C VAL A 173 -17.52 -1.14 -14.74
N CYS A 174 -16.65 -2.14 -14.87
CA CYS A 174 -16.78 -3.22 -15.85
C CYS A 174 -16.73 -4.59 -15.17
N ASP A 175 -17.71 -5.43 -15.46
CA ASP A 175 -17.70 -6.85 -15.07
C ASP A 175 -18.49 -7.64 -16.11
N PHE A 176 -18.00 -8.82 -16.53
CA PHE A 176 -18.73 -9.65 -17.49
C PHE A 176 -20.03 -10.23 -16.90
N ARG A 177 -20.18 -10.20 -15.57
CA ARG A 177 -21.38 -10.65 -14.86
C ARG A 177 -22.31 -9.49 -14.58
N LYS A 178 -23.48 -9.51 -15.19
CA LYS A 178 -24.50 -8.48 -15.00
C LYS A 178 -24.94 -8.33 -13.54
N GLU A 179 -25.03 -9.44 -12.82
CA GLU A 179 -25.43 -9.46 -11.41
C GLU A 179 -24.49 -8.62 -10.55
N ARG A 180 -23.17 -8.66 -10.83
CA ARG A 180 -22.16 -7.84 -10.15
C ARG A 180 -22.28 -6.37 -10.47
N LEU A 181 -22.62 -6.04 -11.71
CA LEU A 181 -22.88 -4.66 -12.12
C LEU A 181 -24.15 -4.10 -11.45
N GLU A 182 -25.21 -4.91 -11.36
CA GLU A 182 -26.44 -4.52 -10.67
C GLU A 182 -26.22 -4.32 -9.17
N GLU A 183 -25.37 -5.14 -8.53
CA GLU A 183 -24.95 -4.93 -7.14
C GLU A 183 -24.18 -3.62 -6.98
N ALA A 184 -23.18 -3.38 -7.85
CA ALA A 184 -22.39 -2.15 -7.84
C ALA A 184 -23.25 -0.91 -8.08
N GLU A 185 -24.20 -0.96 -9.04
CA GLU A 185 -25.11 0.16 -9.33
C GLU A 185 -25.98 0.49 -8.10
N ARG A 186 -26.52 -0.51 -7.41
CA ARG A 186 -27.31 -0.31 -6.19
C ARG A 186 -26.46 0.31 -5.05
N GLU A 187 -25.18 -0.03 -4.97
CA GLU A 187 -24.33 0.39 -3.86
C GLU A 187 -23.65 1.74 -4.10
N TYR A 188 -23.23 2.03 -5.33
CA TYR A 188 -22.38 3.19 -5.64
C TYR A 188 -23.12 4.33 -6.34
N GLY A 189 -24.21 4.09 -6.98
CA GLY A 189 -25.04 5.15 -7.54
C GLY A 189 -25.84 4.74 -8.77
N ALA A 190 -27.15 4.88 -8.63
CA ALA A 190 -28.12 4.76 -9.71
C ALA A 190 -28.49 6.12 -10.32
N ASP A 191 -27.76 7.19 -9.98
CA ASP A 191 -28.03 8.57 -10.41
C ASP A 191 -27.47 8.89 -11.82
N GLY A 192 -26.79 7.91 -12.43
CA GLY A 192 -26.19 8.05 -13.75
C GLY A 192 -24.82 8.73 -13.78
N SER A 193 -24.23 8.99 -12.61
CA SER A 193 -22.86 9.54 -12.52
C SER A 193 -21.80 8.49 -12.85
N ILE A 194 -22.11 7.19 -12.68
CA ILE A 194 -21.22 6.06 -12.94
C ILE A 194 -21.73 5.29 -14.15
N SER A 195 -20.83 4.90 -15.04
CA SER A 195 -21.16 4.07 -16.21
C SER A 195 -20.80 2.61 -15.97
N TYR A 196 -21.68 1.69 -16.39
CA TYR A 196 -21.52 0.24 -16.17
C TYR A 196 -21.41 -0.50 -17.50
N TYR A 197 -20.41 -1.39 -17.63
CA TYR A 197 -20.06 -2.08 -18.87
C TYR A 197 -19.92 -3.58 -18.65
N THR A 198 -20.44 -4.39 -19.59
CA THR A 198 -20.15 -5.83 -19.66
C THR A 198 -18.94 -6.13 -20.56
N GLU A 199 -18.62 -5.22 -21.48
CA GLU A 199 -17.57 -5.38 -22.47
C GLU A 199 -16.40 -4.45 -22.18
N PHE A 200 -15.20 -5.03 -22.02
CA PHE A 200 -13.98 -4.29 -21.69
C PHE A 200 -13.62 -3.23 -22.74
N ASP A 201 -13.75 -3.54 -24.03
CA ASP A 201 -13.37 -2.62 -25.10
C ASP A 201 -14.26 -1.36 -25.15
N GLU A 202 -15.50 -1.44 -24.66
CA GLU A 202 -16.37 -0.26 -24.48
C GLU A 202 -16.02 0.50 -23.19
N PHE A 203 -15.75 -0.22 -22.11
CA PHE A 203 -15.26 0.38 -20.86
C PHE A 203 -13.94 1.15 -21.05
N LEU A 204 -13.00 0.60 -21.84
CA LEU A 204 -11.71 1.22 -22.11
C LEU A 204 -11.82 2.60 -22.78
N LYS A 205 -12.90 2.85 -23.53
CA LYS A 205 -13.17 4.15 -24.19
C LYS A 205 -13.68 5.20 -23.22
N HIS A 206 -14.12 4.81 -22.01
CA HIS A 206 -14.63 5.76 -21.03
C HIS A 206 -13.56 6.74 -20.59
N ASP A 207 -13.94 7.97 -20.26
CA ASP A 207 -13.02 9.02 -19.79
C ASP A 207 -12.61 8.76 -18.34
N THR A 208 -11.56 7.94 -18.16
CA THR A 208 -10.93 7.66 -16.87
C THR A 208 -9.45 8.05 -16.89
N ASP A 209 -8.93 8.53 -15.77
CA ASP A 209 -7.50 8.81 -15.59
C ASP A 209 -6.71 7.53 -15.25
N CYS A 210 -7.38 6.57 -14.57
CA CYS A 210 -6.78 5.31 -14.12
C CYS A 210 -7.78 4.17 -14.19
N VAL A 211 -7.30 2.96 -14.48
CA VAL A 211 -8.06 1.71 -14.42
C VAL A 211 -7.49 0.80 -13.35
N VAL A 212 -8.35 0.35 -12.44
CA VAL A 212 -8.07 -0.70 -11.46
C VAL A 212 -8.43 -2.04 -12.08
N LEU A 213 -7.45 -2.94 -12.17
CA LEU A 213 -7.63 -4.32 -12.64
C LEU A 213 -7.81 -5.24 -11.43
N ALA A 214 -9.03 -5.69 -11.20
CA ALA A 214 -9.43 -6.60 -10.14
C ALA A 214 -10.24 -7.79 -10.69
N ASN A 215 -10.04 -8.08 -11.98
CA ASN A 215 -10.58 -9.23 -12.71
C ASN A 215 -9.82 -10.53 -12.35
N TYR A 216 -9.81 -11.53 -13.21
CA TYR A 216 -9.05 -12.75 -12.96
C TYR A 216 -7.55 -12.50 -13.05
N ALA A 217 -6.80 -13.00 -12.06
CA ALA A 217 -5.36 -12.72 -11.93
C ALA A 217 -4.53 -13.19 -13.12
N ASN A 218 -4.96 -14.27 -13.78
CA ASN A 218 -4.32 -14.78 -14.99
C ASN A 218 -4.54 -13.89 -16.23
N GLU A 219 -5.31 -12.83 -16.13
CA GLU A 219 -5.61 -11.91 -17.23
C GLU A 219 -5.09 -10.49 -16.99
N HIS A 220 -4.45 -10.22 -15.85
CA HIS A 220 -4.05 -8.85 -15.50
C HIS A 220 -3.10 -8.23 -16.52
N ALA A 221 -2.04 -8.94 -16.95
CA ALA A 221 -1.05 -8.38 -17.86
C ALA A 221 -1.62 -7.95 -19.23
N PRO A 222 -2.41 -8.77 -19.94
CA PRO A 222 -3.01 -8.35 -21.19
C PRO A 222 -3.93 -7.12 -21.07
N TYR A 223 -4.71 -7.04 -19.99
CA TYR A 223 -5.57 -5.87 -19.75
C TYR A 223 -4.77 -4.64 -19.33
N ALA A 224 -3.71 -4.80 -18.52
CA ALA A 224 -2.82 -3.71 -18.15
C ALA A 224 -2.16 -3.08 -19.38
N ILE A 225 -1.62 -3.90 -20.29
CA ILE A 225 -1.00 -3.43 -21.53
C ILE A 225 -2.00 -2.65 -22.37
N LYS A 226 -3.23 -3.16 -22.57
CA LYS A 226 -4.27 -2.44 -23.32
C LYS A 226 -4.63 -1.10 -22.67
N CYS A 227 -4.73 -1.03 -21.33
CA CYS A 227 -5.01 0.21 -20.61
C CYS A 227 -3.88 1.23 -20.80
N LEU A 228 -2.63 0.81 -20.62
CA LEU A 228 -1.45 1.66 -20.79
C LEU A 228 -1.37 2.21 -22.22
N GLU A 229 -1.57 1.37 -23.24
CA GLU A 229 -1.58 1.77 -24.64
C GLU A 229 -2.74 2.70 -25.01
N ALA A 230 -3.88 2.58 -24.32
CA ALA A 230 -5.00 3.52 -24.42
C ALA A 230 -4.76 4.83 -23.65
N GLY A 231 -3.55 5.02 -23.08
CA GLY A 231 -3.18 6.24 -22.36
C GLY A 231 -3.72 6.31 -20.92
N LYS A 232 -4.22 5.22 -20.36
CA LYS A 232 -4.69 5.14 -18.97
C LYS A 232 -3.54 4.73 -18.04
N ASN A 233 -3.56 5.22 -16.80
CA ASN A 233 -2.75 4.66 -15.73
C ASN A 233 -3.41 3.39 -15.20
N VAL A 234 -2.65 2.53 -14.53
CA VAL A 234 -3.12 1.21 -14.08
C VAL A 234 -2.78 0.98 -12.62
N LEU A 235 -3.74 0.48 -11.85
CA LEU A 235 -3.52 -0.28 -10.63
C LEU A 235 -3.89 -1.74 -10.92
N SER A 236 -2.96 -2.66 -10.77
CA SER A 236 -3.21 -4.09 -10.96
C SER A 236 -3.24 -4.82 -9.63
N GLU A 237 -4.30 -5.57 -9.38
CA GLU A 237 -4.34 -6.57 -8.33
C GLU A 237 -3.30 -7.67 -8.59
N VAL A 238 -3.03 -8.46 -7.56
CA VAL A 238 -2.14 -9.62 -7.64
C VAL A 238 -2.80 -10.74 -8.46
N LEU A 239 -2.14 -11.39 -9.42
CA LEU A 239 -0.72 -11.39 -9.78
C LEU A 239 -0.41 -10.41 -10.91
N PRO A 240 0.84 -9.96 -11.11
CA PRO A 240 1.16 -9.02 -12.18
C PRO A 240 1.15 -9.67 -13.57
N VAL A 241 1.60 -10.94 -13.67
CA VAL A 241 1.78 -11.68 -14.93
C VAL A 241 1.59 -13.18 -14.73
N GLN A 242 1.34 -13.94 -15.81
CA GLN A 242 1.39 -15.41 -15.81
C GLN A 242 2.69 -15.97 -16.36
N THR A 243 3.33 -15.27 -17.30
CA THR A 243 4.47 -15.76 -18.07
C THR A 243 5.59 -14.73 -18.12
N MET A 244 6.80 -15.18 -18.40
CA MET A 244 7.92 -14.27 -18.63
C MET A 244 7.73 -13.41 -19.89
N LYS A 245 7.05 -13.93 -20.92
CA LYS A 245 6.66 -13.14 -22.10
C LYS A 245 5.81 -11.94 -21.68
N GLU A 246 4.76 -12.17 -20.88
CA GLU A 246 3.91 -11.09 -20.36
C GLU A 246 4.69 -10.10 -19.50
N ALA A 247 5.64 -10.57 -18.68
CA ALA A 247 6.49 -9.71 -17.88
C ALA A 247 7.32 -8.75 -18.74
N VAL A 248 7.89 -9.24 -19.83
CA VAL A 248 8.64 -8.42 -20.80
C VAL A 248 7.71 -7.42 -21.49
N GLU A 249 6.58 -7.87 -22.03
CA GLU A 249 5.63 -7.03 -22.75
C GLU A 249 5.03 -5.92 -21.86
N LEU A 250 4.73 -6.23 -20.59
CA LEU A 250 4.21 -5.27 -19.62
C LEU A 250 5.25 -4.20 -19.25
N VAL A 251 6.50 -4.60 -18.97
CA VAL A 251 7.59 -3.66 -18.70
C VAL A 251 7.77 -2.70 -19.88
N GLU A 252 7.82 -3.24 -21.11
CA GLU A 252 8.00 -2.43 -22.31
C GLU A 252 6.79 -1.50 -22.58
N ALA A 253 5.57 -1.92 -22.23
CA ALA A 253 4.40 -1.08 -22.33
C ALA A 253 4.45 0.10 -21.34
N VAL A 254 4.87 -0.15 -20.08
CA VAL A 254 5.05 0.91 -19.08
C VAL A 254 6.12 1.90 -19.54
N GLU A 255 7.29 1.42 -19.98
CA GLU A 255 8.38 2.29 -20.46
C GLU A 255 7.98 3.11 -21.69
N ARG A 256 7.31 2.48 -22.67
CA ARG A 256 6.90 3.12 -23.93
C ARG A 256 5.85 4.19 -23.72
N THR A 257 4.88 3.93 -22.83
CA THR A 257 3.75 4.85 -22.62
C THR A 257 4.03 5.94 -21.61
N GLY A 258 5.01 5.71 -20.71
CA GLY A 258 5.31 6.61 -19.58
C GLY A 258 4.16 6.77 -18.60
N LYS A 259 3.17 5.85 -18.63
CA LYS A 259 2.04 5.83 -17.71
C LYS A 259 2.42 5.17 -16.38
N VAL A 260 1.73 5.56 -15.33
CA VAL A 260 1.90 4.91 -14.03
C VAL A 260 1.29 3.51 -14.08
N TYR A 261 2.08 2.52 -13.74
CA TYR A 261 1.64 1.20 -13.34
C TYR A 261 1.93 1.06 -11.85
N ALA A 262 0.90 0.77 -11.06
CA ALA A 262 1.01 0.45 -9.65
C ALA A 262 0.46 -0.96 -9.38
N TYR A 263 1.05 -1.63 -8.40
CA TYR A 263 0.70 -3.00 -8.05
C TYR A 263 0.09 -3.05 -6.65
N ALA A 264 -1.06 -3.72 -6.51
CA ALA A 264 -1.85 -3.73 -5.30
C ALA A 264 -1.44 -4.84 -4.32
N GLU A 265 -0.13 -4.92 -3.98
CA GLU A 265 0.32 -5.79 -2.90
C GLU A 265 -0.03 -5.15 -1.55
N ASN A 266 -1.26 -5.34 -1.11
CA ASN A 266 -1.84 -4.69 0.06
C ASN A 266 -1.19 -5.08 1.39
N TYR A 267 -0.58 -6.28 1.50
CA TYR A 267 0.11 -6.70 2.73
C TYR A 267 1.33 -5.83 3.06
N ALA A 268 1.92 -5.17 2.07
CA ALA A 268 2.99 -4.19 2.29
C ALA A 268 2.54 -2.97 3.11
N TYR A 269 1.24 -2.66 3.07
CA TYR A 269 0.63 -1.50 3.74
C TYR A 269 -0.13 -1.87 5.04
N MET A 270 -0.05 -3.11 5.49
CA MET A 270 -0.58 -3.49 6.78
C MET A 270 0.24 -2.85 7.93
N PRO A 271 -0.34 -2.65 9.13
CA PRO A 271 0.29 -1.84 10.17
C PRO A 271 1.72 -2.25 10.51
N ALA A 272 1.99 -3.53 10.80
CA ALA A 272 3.34 -3.96 11.18
C ALA A 272 4.36 -3.86 10.03
N PRO A 273 4.12 -4.35 8.79
CA PRO A 273 5.00 -4.13 7.65
C PRO A 273 5.28 -2.66 7.34
N LYS A 274 4.26 -1.80 7.39
CA LYS A 274 4.40 -0.37 7.19
C LYS A 274 5.35 0.26 8.23
N LYS A 275 5.19 -0.10 9.50
CA LYS A 275 6.08 0.38 10.58
C LYS A 275 7.49 -0.22 10.49
N MET A 276 7.63 -1.49 10.08
CA MET A 276 8.95 -2.09 9.79
C MET A 276 9.69 -1.31 8.71
N ARG A 277 8.99 -0.90 7.64
CA ARG A 277 9.56 -0.12 6.54
C ARG A 277 10.04 1.25 7.01
N GLU A 278 9.26 1.96 7.80
CA GLU A 278 9.64 3.23 8.41
C GLU A 278 10.93 3.07 9.23
N LEU A 279 10.93 2.15 10.21
CA LEU A 279 12.09 1.92 11.07
C LEU A 279 13.33 1.42 10.31
N TYR A 280 13.15 0.65 9.23
CA TYR A 280 14.24 0.24 8.38
C TYR A 280 14.86 1.42 7.62
N ARG A 281 14.04 2.31 7.05
CA ARG A 281 14.49 3.54 6.38
C ARG A 281 15.22 4.47 7.34
N ASP A 282 14.80 4.53 8.59
CA ASP A 282 15.48 5.29 9.67
C ASP A 282 16.78 4.64 10.14
N GLY A 283 17.14 3.47 9.61
CA GLY A 283 18.39 2.77 9.92
C GLY A 283 18.39 2.03 11.26
N VAL A 284 17.23 1.87 11.90
CA VAL A 284 17.09 1.19 13.22
C VAL A 284 17.54 -0.27 13.13
N LEU A 285 17.21 -0.98 12.05
CA LEU A 285 17.62 -2.38 11.83
C LEU A 285 19.09 -2.51 11.36
N GLY A 286 19.68 -1.45 10.82
CA GLY A 286 20.94 -1.51 10.10
C GLY A 286 20.81 -2.17 8.73
N SER A 287 21.86 -2.85 8.25
CA SER A 287 21.80 -3.58 6.98
C SER A 287 20.97 -4.86 7.12
N PHE A 288 20.09 -5.11 6.16
CA PHE A 288 19.27 -6.31 6.13
C PHE A 288 20.11 -7.56 5.81
N GLU A 289 19.94 -8.64 6.59
CA GLU A 289 20.71 -9.89 6.52
C GLU A 289 19.84 -11.11 6.25
N TYR A 290 18.64 -11.18 6.87
CA TYR A 290 17.72 -12.29 6.75
C TYR A 290 16.28 -11.87 7.00
N GLY A 291 15.31 -12.51 6.31
CA GLY A 291 13.89 -12.33 6.58
C GLY A 291 13.07 -13.59 6.35
N GLU A 292 11.93 -13.66 7.03
CA GLU A 292 10.90 -14.67 6.80
C GLU A 292 9.55 -14.00 6.53
N GLY A 293 8.88 -14.49 5.47
CA GLY A 293 7.49 -14.12 5.18
C GLY A 293 6.61 -15.36 5.12
N GLU A 294 5.43 -15.27 5.71
CA GLU A 294 4.46 -16.36 5.76
C GLU A 294 3.08 -15.87 5.34
N TYR A 295 2.48 -16.58 4.37
CA TYR A 295 1.10 -16.40 3.96
C TYR A 295 0.42 -17.76 3.73
N MET A 296 -0.08 -18.34 4.81
CA MET A 296 -0.83 -19.57 4.78
C MET A 296 -2.32 -19.26 4.85
N HIS A 297 -3.04 -19.53 3.78
CA HIS A 297 -4.44 -19.17 3.65
C HIS A 297 -5.34 -20.41 3.60
N ASN A 298 -6.17 -20.63 4.60
CA ASN A 298 -7.17 -21.69 4.57
C ASN A 298 -8.31 -21.30 3.62
N CYS A 299 -8.24 -21.76 2.37
CA CYS A 299 -9.24 -21.44 1.35
C CYS A 299 -10.34 -22.52 1.18
N GLU A 300 -10.29 -23.64 1.91
CA GLU A 300 -11.19 -24.78 1.65
C GLU A 300 -12.67 -24.38 1.70
N SER A 301 -13.08 -23.63 2.72
CA SER A 301 -14.48 -23.23 2.89
C SER A 301 -15.01 -22.26 1.82
N GLY A 302 -14.12 -21.51 1.18
CA GLY A 302 -14.47 -20.53 0.16
C GLY A 302 -14.10 -20.92 -1.28
N TRP A 303 -13.44 -22.06 -1.47
CA TRP A 303 -12.86 -22.37 -2.78
C TRP A 303 -13.91 -22.56 -3.88
N HIS A 304 -15.05 -23.16 -3.58
CA HIS A 304 -16.18 -23.30 -4.51
C HIS A 304 -16.69 -21.93 -4.99
N PHE A 305 -16.65 -20.95 -4.13
CA PHE A 305 -17.00 -19.57 -4.46
C PHE A 305 -15.94 -18.90 -5.35
N TYR A 306 -14.65 -19.05 -5.02
CA TYR A 306 -13.55 -18.47 -5.78
C TYR A 306 -13.36 -19.10 -7.17
N SER A 307 -13.68 -20.39 -7.30
CA SER A 307 -13.55 -21.16 -8.54
C SER A 307 -14.88 -21.40 -9.25
N PHE A 308 -16.00 -20.92 -8.68
CA PHE A 308 -17.37 -21.19 -9.15
C PHE A 308 -17.69 -22.69 -9.30
N ALA A 309 -16.97 -23.52 -8.57
CA ALA A 309 -16.98 -24.98 -8.72
C ALA A 309 -16.71 -25.45 -10.18
N ASP A 310 -16.16 -24.60 -11.04
CA ASP A 310 -15.80 -24.93 -12.42
C ASP A 310 -14.48 -25.72 -12.45
N PRO A 311 -14.46 -26.99 -12.91
CA PRO A 311 -13.25 -27.79 -13.03
C PRO A 311 -12.14 -27.15 -13.89
N LYS A 312 -12.54 -26.24 -14.80
CA LYS A 312 -11.63 -25.54 -15.74
C LYS A 312 -11.17 -24.17 -15.24
N HIS A 313 -11.68 -23.73 -14.10
CA HIS A 313 -11.30 -22.42 -13.55
C HIS A 313 -9.78 -22.35 -13.34
N TRP A 314 -9.17 -21.25 -13.73
CA TRP A 314 -7.72 -21.05 -13.66
C TRP A 314 -7.13 -21.27 -12.26
N ARG A 315 -7.85 -20.94 -11.19
CA ARG A 315 -7.40 -21.16 -9.80
C ARG A 315 -7.17 -22.65 -9.48
N ASN A 316 -7.87 -23.56 -10.15
CA ASN A 316 -7.71 -25.00 -9.95
C ASN A 316 -6.43 -25.56 -10.59
N THR A 317 -5.83 -24.80 -11.53
CA THR A 317 -4.60 -25.18 -12.20
C THR A 317 -3.39 -24.33 -11.79
N MET A 318 -3.58 -23.31 -10.97
CA MET A 318 -2.51 -22.44 -10.50
C MET A 318 -1.58 -23.20 -9.56
N SER A 319 -0.25 -23.13 -9.79
CA SER A 319 0.75 -23.69 -8.88
C SER A 319 0.72 -22.98 -7.52
N ALA A 320 1.06 -23.70 -6.44
CA ALA A 320 1.18 -23.12 -5.11
C ALA A 320 2.17 -21.94 -5.05
N PHE A 321 3.16 -21.92 -5.93
CA PHE A 321 4.21 -20.89 -5.97
C PHE A 321 3.74 -19.53 -6.49
N TYR A 322 2.66 -19.46 -7.25
CA TYR A 322 2.15 -18.19 -7.78
C TYR A 322 1.48 -17.30 -6.72
N TYR A 323 1.26 -17.79 -5.52
CA TYR A 323 0.68 -17.01 -4.42
C TYR A 323 1.76 -16.43 -3.47
N CYS A 324 2.97 -16.21 -3.98
CA CYS A 324 4.14 -15.81 -3.21
C CYS A 324 4.16 -14.33 -2.79
N THR A 325 3.45 -13.44 -3.51
CA THR A 325 3.60 -11.99 -3.33
C THR A 325 3.23 -11.52 -1.93
N HIS A 326 2.23 -12.11 -1.31
CA HIS A 326 1.83 -11.76 0.06
C HIS A 326 2.85 -12.18 1.13
N SER A 327 3.70 -13.17 0.87
CA SER A 327 4.77 -13.57 1.79
C SER A 327 6.09 -12.85 1.51
N ILE A 328 6.40 -12.54 0.24
CA ILE A 328 7.65 -11.92 -0.19
C ILE A 328 7.50 -10.39 -0.28
N GLY A 329 6.36 -9.92 -0.78
CA GLY A 329 6.12 -8.52 -1.12
C GLY A 329 6.44 -7.55 0.00
N PRO A 330 5.92 -7.72 1.23
CA PRO A 330 6.25 -6.83 2.33
C PRO A 330 7.76 -6.75 2.59
N LEU A 331 8.50 -7.86 2.50
CA LEU A 331 9.95 -7.88 2.73
C LEU A 331 10.73 -7.14 1.63
N ILE A 332 10.32 -7.30 0.37
CA ILE A 332 10.89 -6.55 -0.75
C ILE A 332 10.57 -5.06 -0.60
N HIS A 333 9.31 -4.73 -0.27
CA HIS A 333 8.89 -3.34 -0.08
C HIS A 333 9.60 -2.65 1.10
N ILE A 334 9.83 -3.37 2.21
CA ILE A 334 10.58 -2.85 3.36
C ILE A 334 12.02 -2.53 2.96
N THR A 335 12.68 -3.46 2.26
CA THR A 335 14.12 -3.39 2.03
C THR A 335 14.53 -2.67 0.76
N GLY A 336 13.68 -2.69 -0.27
CA GLY A 336 14.00 -2.24 -1.62
C GLY A 336 15.04 -3.11 -2.34
N LEU A 337 15.40 -4.27 -1.77
CA LEU A 337 16.45 -5.15 -2.30
C LEU A 337 15.89 -6.12 -3.34
N ARG A 338 16.58 -6.25 -4.46
CA ARG A 338 16.16 -7.12 -5.55
C ARG A 338 16.53 -8.59 -5.29
N PRO A 339 15.60 -9.56 -5.51
CA PRO A 339 15.90 -10.98 -5.52
C PRO A 339 16.76 -11.35 -6.75
N VAL A 340 17.78 -12.18 -6.55
CA VAL A 340 18.71 -12.56 -7.61
C VAL A 340 18.76 -14.06 -7.86
N LYS A 341 18.45 -14.89 -6.85
CA LYS A 341 18.41 -16.36 -6.96
C LYS A 341 17.32 -16.95 -6.09
N VAL A 342 16.82 -18.13 -6.48
CA VAL A 342 15.82 -18.84 -5.70
C VAL A 342 15.97 -20.36 -5.84
N ALA A 343 15.66 -21.08 -4.77
CA ALA A 343 15.36 -22.51 -4.76
C ALA A 343 13.99 -22.76 -4.14
N GLY A 344 13.20 -23.65 -4.76
CA GLY A 344 11.83 -23.94 -4.34
C GLY A 344 11.65 -25.37 -3.80
N PHE A 345 10.66 -25.54 -2.90
CA PHE A 345 10.22 -26.81 -2.36
C PHE A 345 8.69 -26.87 -2.34
N GLU A 346 8.09 -27.86 -2.95
CA GLU A 346 6.65 -28.03 -3.03
C GLU A 346 6.17 -29.10 -2.03
N ALA A 347 5.18 -28.74 -1.22
CA ALA A 347 4.50 -29.69 -0.35
C ALA A 347 3.64 -30.66 -1.18
N PRO A 348 3.44 -31.90 -0.70
CA PRO A 348 2.64 -32.87 -1.42
C PRO A 348 1.20 -32.39 -1.63
N PHE A 349 0.63 -32.76 -2.80
CA PHE A 349 -0.82 -32.77 -2.98
C PHE A 349 -1.48 -33.63 -1.89
N ASN A 350 -2.58 -33.18 -1.32
CA ASN A 350 -3.24 -33.84 -0.21
C ASN A 350 -4.77 -33.89 -0.38
N ALA A 351 -5.45 -34.62 0.51
CA ALA A 351 -6.88 -34.78 0.46
C ALA A 351 -7.68 -33.46 0.57
N ARG A 352 -7.10 -32.41 1.15
CA ARG A 352 -7.74 -31.08 1.20
C ARG A 352 -7.75 -30.43 -0.18
N MET A 353 -6.62 -30.45 -0.88
CA MET A 353 -6.53 -29.98 -2.27
C MET A 353 -7.48 -30.73 -3.19
N GLU A 354 -7.61 -32.06 -3.00
CA GLU A 354 -8.57 -32.88 -3.73
C GLU A 354 -10.03 -32.44 -3.48
N ARG A 355 -10.41 -32.21 -2.21
CA ARG A 355 -11.76 -31.72 -1.89
C ARG A 355 -12.05 -30.32 -2.45
N MET A 356 -11.04 -29.44 -2.49
CA MET A 356 -11.12 -28.12 -3.11
C MET A 356 -11.24 -28.18 -4.64
N GLY A 357 -10.88 -29.28 -5.28
CA GLY A 357 -10.78 -29.35 -6.74
C GLY A 357 -9.49 -28.70 -7.30
N ALA A 358 -8.55 -28.30 -6.45
CA ALA A 358 -7.30 -27.67 -6.82
C ALA A 358 -6.20 -28.71 -7.12
N LYS A 359 -5.45 -28.53 -8.20
CA LYS A 359 -4.51 -29.53 -8.74
C LYS A 359 -3.05 -29.30 -8.34
N ALA A 360 -2.77 -28.34 -7.48
CA ALA A 360 -1.41 -27.98 -7.05
C ALA A 360 -0.98 -28.71 -5.77
N GLY A 361 0.29 -28.60 -5.39
CA GLY A 361 0.76 -28.91 -4.05
C GLY A 361 0.07 -28.06 -3.00
N ALA A 362 0.03 -28.54 -1.74
CA ALA A 362 -0.74 -27.87 -0.69
C ALA A 362 -0.16 -26.49 -0.32
N PHE A 363 1.16 -26.34 -0.38
CA PHE A 363 1.88 -25.10 -0.13
C PHE A 363 3.30 -25.15 -0.72
N ALA A 364 3.95 -24.00 -0.78
CA ALA A 364 5.30 -23.80 -1.29
C ALA A 364 6.21 -23.20 -0.22
N VAL A 365 7.50 -23.57 -0.29
CA VAL A 365 8.58 -22.96 0.46
C VAL A 365 9.65 -22.49 -0.53
N GLU A 366 10.15 -21.30 -0.34
CA GLU A 366 11.17 -20.70 -1.17
C GLU A 366 12.33 -20.19 -0.32
N MET A 367 13.55 -20.38 -0.81
CA MET A 367 14.75 -19.74 -0.29
C MET A 367 15.31 -18.82 -1.35
N ILE A 368 15.27 -17.53 -1.09
CA ILE A 368 15.58 -16.46 -2.01
C ILE A 368 16.88 -15.79 -1.56
N THR A 369 17.80 -15.53 -2.49
CA THR A 369 18.98 -14.71 -2.26
C THR A 369 18.76 -13.33 -2.86
N LEU A 370 19.03 -12.28 -2.11
CA LEU A 370 18.95 -10.88 -2.54
C LEU A 370 20.30 -10.40 -3.09
N GLU A 371 20.29 -9.26 -3.79
CA GLU A 371 21.46 -8.68 -4.45
C GLU A 371 22.62 -8.30 -3.50
N ASN A 372 22.31 -8.04 -2.22
CA ASN A 372 23.32 -7.81 -1.17
C ASN A 372 23.84 -9.11 -0.53
N GLY A 373 23.34 -10.29 -0.96
CA GLY A 373 23.67 -11.60 -0.40
C GLY A 373 22.78 -12.05 0.75
N ALA A 374 21.89 -11.20 1.25
CA ALA A 374 20.91 -11.57 2.28
C ALA A 374 19.92 -12.62 1.79
N LEU A 375 19.26 -13.30 2.73
CA LEU A 375 18.32 -14.37 2.41
C LEU A 375 16.90 -14.03 2.87
N ILE A 376 15.91 -14.45 2.07
CA ILE A 376 14.51 -14.49 2.46
C ILE A 376 14.02 -15.93 2.39
N LYS A 377 13.34 -16.38 3.45
CA LYS A 377 12.52 -17.59 3.44
C LYS A 377 11.06 -17.19 3.27
N SER A 378 10.40 -17.74 2.28
CA SER A 378 8.98 -17.57 2.02
C SER A 378 8.23 -18.88 2.24
N LEU A 379 7.07 -18.81 2.91
CA LEU A 379 6.14 -19.92 3.10
C LEU A 379 4.73 -19.46 2.76
N HIS A 380 4.11 -20.06 1.76
CA HIS A 380 2.77 -19.68 1.32
C HIS A 380 1.98 -20.82 0.69
N GLY A 381 0.66 -20.70 0.67
CA GLY A 381 -0.22 -21.66 0.02
C GLY A 381 -1.66 -21.60 0.51
N VAL A 382 -2.55 -22.28 -0.23
CA VAL A 382 -4.00 -22.28 -0.01
C VAL A 382 -4.55 -23.57 0.59
N GLY A 383 -3.68 -24.58 0.78
CA GLY A 383 -4.03 -25.91 1.24
C GLY A 383 -3.87 -26.21 2.73
N PRO A 384 -3.36 -25.33 3.62
CA PRO A 384 -3.28 -25.64 5.04
C PRO A 384 -4.65 -25.54 5.73
N SER A 385 -4.77 -26.19 6.89
CA SER A 385 -6.03 -26.20 7.66
C SER A 385 -6.26 -24.93 8.48
N LYS A 386 -5.25 -24.11 8.65
CA LYS A 386 -5.29 -22.83 9.36
C LYS A 386 -4.53 -21.77 8.57
N GLY A 387 -5.03 -20.54 8.61
CA GLY A 387 -4.33 -19.39 8.07
C GLY A 387 -3.20 -18.94 9.01
N SER A 388 -2.21 -18.27 8.45
CA SER A 388 -1.16 -17.57 9.18
C SER A 388 -0.56 -16.50 8.29
N ILE A 389 -0.39 -15.31 8.84
CA ILE A 389 0.30 -14.17 8.20
C ILE A 389 1.37 -13.70 9.18
N TRP A 390 2.63 -13.70 8.75
CA TRP A 390 3.71 -13.35 9.65
C TRP A 390 4.96 -12.89 8.89
N TYR A 391 5.64 -11.89 9.44
CA TYR A 391 6.87 -11.34 8.90
C TYR A 391 7.90 -11.17 10.00
N SER A 392 9.16 -11.54 9.70
CA SER A 392 10.30 -11.35 10.57
C SER A 392 11.50 -10.89 9.75
N ILE A 393 12.24 -9.88 10.25
CA ILE A 393 13.42 -9.32 9.61
C ILE A 393 14.56 -9.20 10.60
N TYR A 394 15.76 -9.57 10.15
CA TYR A 394 17.01 -9.49 10.89
C TYR A 394 17.99 -8.60 10.13
N GLY A 395 18.69 -7.78 10.85
CA GLY A 395 19.75 -6.96 10.31
C GLY A 395 20.92 -6.81 11.27
N SER A 396 21.91 -6.04 10.86
CA SER A 396 23.16 -5.89 11.60
C SER A 396 23.02 -5.25 13.00
N LYS A 397 21.85 -4.65 13.33
CA LYS A 397 21.56 -4.02 14.62
C LYS A 397 20.43 -4.69 15.40
N GLY A 398 19.91 -5.83 14.94
CA GLY A 398 18.84 -6.53 15.65
C GLY A 398 17.79 -7.19 14.77
N ARG A 399 16.56 -7.26 15.28
CA ARG A 399 15.43 -7.88 14.59
C ARG A 399 14.11 -7.17 14.86
N MET A 400 13.18 -7.33 13.92
CA MET A 400 11.78 -6.92 14.06
C MET A 400 10.89 -8.08 13.60
N GLU A 401 9.72 -8.27 14.21
CA GLU A 401 8.75 -9.28 13.76
C GLU A 401 7.32 -8.86 14.10
N SER A 402 6.38 -9.21 13.22
CA SER A 402 4.95 -9.12 13.52
C SER A 402 4.53 -10.27 14.46
N ALA A 403 3.47 -10.07 15.24
CA ALA A 403 2.93 -11.15 16.06
C ALA A 403 2.30 -12.23 15.19
N ARG A 404 2.76 -13.49 15.32
CA ARG A 404 2.18 -14.61 14.58
C ARG A 404 0.79 -15.00 15.09
N GLU A 405 0.59 -14.93 16.40
CA GLU A 405 -0.65 -15.26 17.10
C GLU A 405 -1.22 -13.99 17.73
N ASP A 406 -1.77 -13.11 16.91
CA ASP A 406 -2.47 -11.91 17.37
C ASP A 406 -3.98 -12.12 17.16
N ALA A 407 -4.70 -12.31 18.25
CA ALA A 407 -6.12 -12.59 18.21
C ALA A 407 -6.96 -11.36 17.80
N GLU A 408 -6.45 -10.16 18.02
CA GLU A 408 -7.18 -8.91 17.76
C GLU A 408 -6.95 -8.39 16.34
N ASN A 409 -5.72 -8.54 15.80
CA ASN A 409 -5.33 -7.88 14.54
C ASN A 409 -4.83 -8.85 13.45
N GLY A 410 -5.07 -10.14 13.58
CA GLY A 410 -4.75 -11.13 12.55
C GLY A 410 -3.24 -11.35 12.30
N GLY A 411 -2.37 -11.02 13.26
CA GLY A 411 -0.93 -11.26 13.21
C GLY A 411 -0.09 -10.13 12.60
N VAL A 412 -0.70 -9.14 11.95
CA VAL A 412 0.01 -8.01 11.30
C VAL A 412 -0.29 -6.65 11.92
N GLY A 413 -1.08 -6.61 12.99
CA GLY A 413 -1.40 -5.39 13.74
C GLY A 413 -0.39 -5.05 14.83
N THR A 414 0.47 -5.99 15.22
CA THR A 414 1.42 -5.83 16.33
C THR A 414 2.84 -6.05 15.85
N LEU A 415 3.77 -5.18 16.26
CA LEU A 415 5.18 -5.25 15.92
C LEU A 415 6.05 -5.37 17.16
N TYR A 416 6.95 -6.35 17.16
CA TYR A 416 8.02 -6.50 18.13
C TYR A 416 9.34 -5.98 17.54
N VAL A 417 10.00 -5.07 18.25
CA VAL A 417 11.31 -4.52 17.88
C VAL A 417 12.33 -4.89 18.92
N ASN A 418 13.45 -5.45 18.49
CA ASN A 418 14.59 -5.79 19.33
C ASN A 418 15.88 -5.40 18.58
N CYS A 419 16.26 -4.13 18.70
CA CYS A 419 17.41 -3.53 18.06
C CYS A 419 18.28 -2.81 19.09
N ASP A 420 19.57 -2.58 18.79
CA ASP A 420 20.59 -2.06 19.71
C ASP A 420 20.20 -0.74 20.41
N GLU A 421 19.45 0.12 19.74
CA GLU A 421 18.97 1.40 20.29
C GLU A 421 17.71 1.25 21.17
N HIS A 422 17.12 0.07 21.21
CA HIS A 422 15.98 -0.27 22.06
C HIS A 422 16.47 -1.23 23.14
N GLU A 423 16.87 -0.68 24.29
CA GLU A 423 17.49 -1.41 25.39
C GLU A 423 16.83 -2.74 25.72
N GLY A 424 17.60 -3.80 25.79
CA GLY A 424 17.23 -5.03 26.46
C GLY A 424 18.00 -6.24 25.96
N ASP A 425 18.87 -6.75 26.82
CA ASP A 425 19.55 -8.04 26.70
C ASP A 425 18.59 -9.15 26.22
N ASN A 426 18.49 -9.43 24.92
CA ASN A 426 17.69 -10.51 24.33
C ASN A 426 16.21 -10.56 24.74
N LYS A 427 15.66 -9.51 25.32
CA LYS A 427 14.24 -9.39 25.58
C LYS A 427 13.57 -8.75 24.39
N SER A 428 12.47 -9.37 23.94
CA SER A 428 11.57 -8.71 23.01
C SER A 428 11.23 -7.34 23.57
N SER A 429 11.60 -6.31 22.86
CA SER A 429 11.21 -4.94 23.21
C SER A 429 9.70 -4.79 23.18
N PRO A 430 9.18 -3.76 23.84
CA PRO A 430 7.75 -3.58 23.94
C PRO A 430 7.11 -3.61 22.56
N VAL A 431 5.95 -4.20 22.53
CA VAL A 431 5.02 -4.14 21.43
C VAL A 431 4.88 -2.68 20.99
N ILE A 432 5.39 -2.36 19.82
CA ILE A 432 5.03 -1.10 19.17
C ILE A 432 3.73 -1.38 18.46
N THR A 433 2.63 -0.95 19.04
CA THR A 433 1.40 -0.78 18.26
C THR A 433 1.72 0.27 17.23
N PRO A 434 1.59 -0.02 15.92
CA PRO A 434 1.83 0.97 14.90
C PRO A 434 0.98 2.21 15.18
N THR A 435 1.64 3.34 15.24
CA THR A 435 0.94 4.61 15.48
C THR A 435 0.01 4.91 14.31
N ASP A 436 -1.20 5.30 14.64
CA ASP A 436 -2.16 5.77 13.67
C ASP A 436 -1.62 7.02 12.97
N ASP A 437 -1.64 7.01 11.65
CA ASP A 437 -1.43 8.23 10.86
C ASP A 437 -2.77 8.99 10.67
N ALA A 438 -2.71 10.12 9.99
CA ALA A 438 -3.88 10.97 9.77
C ALA A 438 -5.00 10.30 8.95
N LEU A 439 -4.72 9.18 8.29
CA LEU A 439 -5.66 8.47 7.42
C LEU A 439 -6.24 7.21 8.06
N THR A 440 -5.73 6.77 9.22
CA THR A 440 -6.10 5.48 9.83
C THR A 440 -7.60 5.36 10.07
N GLU A 441 -8.24 6.40 10.60
CA GLU A 441 -9.70 6.37 10.88
C GLU A 441 -10.54 6.15 9.60
N ILE A 442 -10.09 6.68 8.47
CA ILE A 442 -10.76 6.48 7.18
C ILE A 442 -10.37 5.12 6.60
N ALA A 443 -9.10 4.74 6.70
CA ALA A 443 -8.56 3.51 6.16
C ALA A 443 -9.23 2.29 6.79
N ASP A 444 -9.51 2.30 8.09
CA ASP A 444 -10.20 1.22 8.81
C ASP A 444 -11.60 0.88 8.26
N LYS A 445 -12.18 1.77 7.48
CA LYS A 445 -13.46 1.56 6.77
C LYS A 445 -13.31 0.77 5.47
N ALA A 446 -12.08 0.59 4.99
CA ALA A 446 -11.77 -0.17 3.77
C ALA A 446 -11.41 -1.63 4.07
N GLY A 447 -11.24 -2.45 3.02
CA GLY A 447 -10.90 -3.86 3.15
C GLY A 447 -9.51 -4.11 3.75
N HIS A 448 -9.29 -5.34 4.23
CA HIS A 448 -8.01 -5.86 4.72
C HIS A 448 -7.34 -4.98 5.81
N GLY A 449 -8.13 -4.56 6.83
CA GLY A 449 -7.59 -3.75 7.93
C GLY A 449 -7.01 -2.41 7.47
N GLY A 450 -7.62 -1.79 6.46
CA GLY A 450 -7.23 -0.49 5.94
C GLY A 450 -6.17 -0.51 4.84
N SER A 451 -5.49 -1.63 4.62
CA SER A 451 -4.38 -1.68 3.65
C SER A 451 -4.81 -1.39 2.20
N ASP A 452 -6.02 -1.80 1.79
CA ASP A 452 -6.58 -1.48 0.47
C ASP A 452 -6.77 0.03 0.28
N TYR A 453 -7.08 0.77 1.36
CA TYR A 453 -7.15 2.22 1.32
C TYR A 453 -5.79 2.85 1.00
N TYR A 454 -4.73 2.42 1.68
CA TYR A 454 -3.38 2.95 1.45
C TYR A 454 -2.86 2.66 0.04
N VAL A 455 -3.18 1.49 -0.53
CA VAL A 455 -2.87 1.16 -1.92
C VAL A 455 -3.48 2.19 -2.87
N MET A 456 -4.78 2.46 -2.72
CA MET A 456 -5.49 3.44 -3.55
C MET A 456 -5.03 4.87 -3.28
N HIS A 457 -4.82 5.24 -2.01
CA HIS A 457 -4.38 6.58 -1.63
C HIS A 457 -3.03 6.91 -2.26
N ASN A 458 -2.03 6.02 -2.12
CA ASN A 458 -0.72 6.23 -2.72
C ASN A 458 -0.78 6.33 -4.25
N LEU A 459 -1.61 5.50 -4.91
CA LEU A 459 -1.84 5.63 -6.36
C LEU A 459 -2.40 7.01 -6.72
N VAL A 460 -3.48 7.44 -6.05
CA VAL A 460 -4.13 8.71 -6.34
C VAL A 460 -3.17 9.88 -6.10
N GLU A 461 -2.42 9.86 -5.01
CA GLU A 461 -1.38 10.84 -4.74
C GLU A 461 -0.28 10.86 -5.82
N LYS A 462 0.16 9.68 -6.27
CA LYS A 462 1.11 9.59 -7.40
C LYS A 462 0.56 10.25 -8.66
N LEU A 463 -0.70 10.01 -8.98
CA LEU A 463 -1.38 10.59 -10.15
C LEU A 463 -1.63 12.10 -10.00
N ARG A 464 -1.74 12.59 -8.77
CA ARG A 464 -1.83 14.01 -8.46
C ARG A 464 -0.47 14.71 -8.45
N GLY A 465 0.62 13.96 -8.66
CA GLY A 465 1.98 14.46 -8.83
C GLY A 465 2.87 14.38 -7.59
N ASN A 466 2.46 13.65 -6.54
CA ASN A 466 3.34 13.34 -5.42
C ASN A 466 4.38 12.30 -5.84
N SER A 467 5.62 12.73 -6.04
CA SER A 467 6.72 11.84 -6.43
C SER A 467 7.11 10.87 -5.32
N ASN A 468 6.83 11.21 -4.06
CA ASN A 468 7.14 10.39 -2.88
C ASN A 468 6.00 9.45 -2.48
N ALA A 469 4.88 9.45 -3.23
CA ALA A 469 3.81 8.50 -2.98
C ALA A 469 4.34 7.06 -3.05
N ASP A 470 4.07 6.29 -1.99
CA ASP A 470 4.65 4.97 -1.75
C ASP A 470 3.91 3.88 -2.54
N THR A 471 4.07 3.89 -3.86
CA THR A 471 3.48 2.90 -4.78
C THR A 471 4.47 1.82 -5.15
N VAL A 472 4.02 0.58 -5.25
CA VAL A 472 4.80 -0.53 -5.83
C VAL A 472 4.74 -0.40 -7.35
N ASP A 473 5.87 -0.11 -7.99
CA ASP A 473 5.96 0.00 -9.46
C ASP A 473 6.08 -1.38 -10.15
N ILE A 474 6.15 -1.39 -11.50
CA ILE A 474 6.24 -2.63 -12.28
C ILE A 474 7.48 -3.45 -11.93
N TYR A 475 8.60 -2.81 -11.64
CA TYR A 475 9.84 -3.53 -11.36
C TYR A 475 9.82 -4.16 -9.98
N GLU A 476 9.32 -3.44 -8.99
CA GLU A 476 9.13 -3.96 -7.65
C GLU A 476 8.05 -5.06 -7.63
N ALA A 477 6.95 -4.90 -8.38
CA ALA A 477 5.93 -5.94 -8.55
C ALA A 477 6.52 -7.25 -9.10
N LEU A 478 7.42 -7.16 -10.08
CA LEU A 478 8.11 -8.32 -10.62
C LEU A 478 9.15 -8.90 -9.63
N ASP A 479 9.84 -8.06 -8.87
CA ASP A 479 10.73 -8.51 -7.79
C ASP A 479 9.95 -9.27 -6.68
N MET A 480 8.68 -8.93 -6.45
CA MET A 480 7.79 -9.66 -5.52
C MET A 480 7.26 -10.97 -6.09
N PHE A 481 7.11 -11.09 -7.41
CA PHE A 481 6.42 -12.21 -8.05
C PHE A 481 7.36 -13.23 -8.70
N LEU A 482 8.42 -12.79 -9.40
CA LEU A 482 9.33 -13.69 -10.11
C LEU A 482 10.00 -14.73 -9.21
N PRO A 483 10.31 -14.47 -7.92
CA PRO A 483 10.80 -15.51 -7.05
C PRO A 483 9.92 -16.76 -7.03
N GLY A 484 8.60 -16.62 -6.88
CA GLY A 484 7.68 -17.75 -6.90
C GLY A 484 7.64 -18.46 -8.24
N MET A 485 7.59 -17.74 -9.35
CA MET A 485 7.64 -18.34 -10.68
C MET A 485 8.91 -19.18 -10.86
N PHE A 486 10.07 -18.61 -10.54
CA PHE A 486 11.37 -19.30 -10.67
C PHE A 486 11.58 -20.39 -9.63
N ALA A 487 10.98 -20.26 -8.44
CA ALA A 487 10.96 -21.34 -7.44
C ALA A 487 10.21 -22.56 -7.96
N TYR A 488 9.10 -22.34 -8.69
CA TYR A 488 8.42 -23.46 -9.33
C TYR A 488 9.25 -24.09 -10.45
N PHE A 489 9.92 -23.30 -11.27
CA PHE A 489 10.88 -23.84 -12.25
C PHE A 489 12.01 -24.60 -11.57
N SER A 490 12.52 -24.12 -10.43
CA SER A 490 13.50 -24.83 -9.60
C SER A 490 13.01 -26.23 -9.19
N VAL A 491 11.78 -26.32 -8.70
CA VAL A 491 11.16 -27.61 -8.32
C VAL A 491 11.08 -28.57 -9.50
N LEU A 492 10.64 -28.07 -10.67
CA LEU A 492 10.56 -28.86 -11.91
C LEU A 492 11.94 -29.34 -12.41
N GLU A 493 13.00 -28.64 -12.02
CA GLU A 493 14.39 -28.95 -12.32
C GLU A 493 15.12 -29.66 -11.16
N GLY A 494 14.36 -30.30 -10.25
CA GLY A 494 14.91 -31.10 -9.15
C GLY A 494 15.36 -30.31 -7.94
N GLY A 495 14.92 -29.07 -7.78
CA GLY A 495 15.22 -28.22 -6.62
C GLY A 495 16.56 -27.46 -6.72
N ARG A 496 17.18 -27.40 -7.91
CA ARG A 496 18.39 -26.60 -8.09
C ARG A 496 18.11 -25.11 -7.95
N GLN A 497 19.07 -24.35 -7.43
CA GLN A 497 18.97 -22.91 -7.38
C GLN A 497 19.01 -22.31 -8.80
N LEU A 498 18.09 -21.38 -9.09
CA LEU A 498 17.98 -20.65 -10.35
C LEU A 498 18.26 -19.17 -10.16
N ASP A 499 18.85 -18.56 -11.18
CA ASP A 499 19.00 -17.11 -11.26
C ASP A 499 17.65 -16.46 -11.65
N ILE A 500 17.31 -15.34 -11.00
CA ILE A 500 16.13 -14.53 -11.30
C ILE A 500 16.56 -13.38 -12.22
N PRO A 501 15.97 -13.23 -13.42
CA PRO A 501 16.38 -12.22 -14.38
C PRO A 501 16.05 -10.79 -13.88
N ASN A 502 16.91 -9.85 -14.25
CA ASN A 502 16.68 -8.44 -14.02
C ASN A 502 16.00 -7.80 -15.24
N LEU A 503 14.67 -7.67 -15.21
CA LEU A 503 13.93 -7.10 -16.35
C LEU A 503 14.06 -5.57 -16.48
N ARG A 504 14.82 -4.90 -15.60
CA ARG A 504 15.29 -3.53 -15.82
C ARG A 504 16.32 -3.46 -16.96
N ASN A 505 16.99 -4.58 -17.24
CA ASN A 505 17.96 -4.70 -18.33
C ASN A 505 17.29 -5.22 -19.62
N PRO A 506 17.27 -4.44 -20.73
CA PRO A 506 16.70 -4.88 -22.01
C PRO A 506 17.33 -6.16 -22.59
N GLU A 507 18.64 -6.37 -22.41
CA GLU A 507 19.32 -7.58 -22.88
C GLU A 507 18.85 -8.85 -22.15
N GLU A 508 18.46 -8.72 -20.89
CA GLU A 508 17.87 -9.84 -20.14
C GLU A 508 16.45 -10.14 -20.66
N ARG A 509 15.65 -9.11 -21.00
CA ARG A 509 14.29 -9.27 -21.54
C ARG A 509 14.27 -10.11 -22.82
N ASP A 510 15.25 -9.92 -23.71
CA ASP A 510 15.30 -10.62 -24.99
C ASP A 510 15.40 -12.15 -24.84
N LYS A 511 16.00 -12.63 -23.74
CA LYS A 511 16.08 -14.05 -23.42
C LYS A 511 14.71 -14.65 -23.07
N TRP A 512 13.77 -13.83 -22.57
CA TRP A 512 12.49 -14.27 -22.01
C TRP A 512 11.28 -13.88 -22.87
N ARG A 513 11.48 -13.14 -23.94
CA ARG A 513 10.42 -12.58 -24.81
C ARG A 513 9.45 -13.63 -25.35
N ASN A 514 9.88 -14.86 -25.51
CA ASN A 514 9.07 -15.94 -26.08
C ASN A 514 8.75 -17.05 -25.04
N ASP A 515 9.06 -16.83 -23.77
CA ASP A 515 8.80 -17.84 -22.74
C ASP A 515 7.37 -17.72 -22.23
N THR A 516 6.54 -18.68 -22.65
CA THR A 516 5.13 -18.80 -22.28
C THR A 516 4.87 -19.89 -21.25
N ARG A 517 5.91 -20.39 -20.56
CA ARG A 517 5.74 -21.41 -19.52
C ARG A 517 4.79 -20.93 -18.43
N CYS A 518 3.67 -21.61 -18.30
CA CYS A 518 2.71 -21.48 -17.22
C CYS A 518 1.82 -22.73 -17.14
N THR A 519 0.93 -22.75 -16.17
CA THR A 519 0.00 -23.88 -15.92
C THR A 519 -1.32 -23.76 -16.69
N ASP A 520 -1.53 -22.67 -17.44
CA ASP A 520 -2.72 -22.43 -18.25
C ASP A 520 -2.49 -22.92 -19.69
N PRO A 521 -3.22 -23.97 -20.15
CA PRO A 521 -3.05 -24.49 -21.50
C PRO A 521 -3.35 -23.47 -22.62
N ALA A 522 -4.23 -22.50 -22.37
CA ALA A 522 -4.63 -21.51 -23.36
C ALA A 522 -3.48 -20.51 -23.64
N VAL A 523 -2.64 -20.25 -22.64
CA VAL A 523 -1.54 -19.28 -22.70
C VAL A 523 -0.23 -19.98 -23.03
N ALA A 524 0.07 -21.09 -22.34
CA ALA A 524 1.34 -21.79 -22.44
C ALA A 524 1.58 -22.47 -23.79
N GLY A 525 0.54 -22.96 -24.43
CA GLY A 525 0.67 -23.73 -25.69
C GLY A 525 1.61 -24.92 -25.52
N ALA A 526 2.66 -24.99 -26.33
CA ALA A 526 3.68 -26.05 -26.27
C ALA A 526 4.58 -26.01 -25.03
N MET A 527 4.58 -24.91 -24.28
CA MET A 527 5.39 -24.72 -23.06
C MET A 527 4.59 -24.99 -21.77
N LEU A 528 3.45 -25.69 -21.87
CA LEU A 528 2.63 -26.03 -20.71
C LEU A 528 3.41 -26.81 -19.66
N ILE A 529 3.37 -26.33 -18.42
CA ILE A 529 3.93 -27.02 -17.25
C ILE A 529 2.79 -27.54 -16.35
N PRO A 530 3.01 -28.61 -15.57
CA PRO A 530 1.99 -29.14 -14.68
C PRO A 530 1.69 -28.14 -13.53
N SER A 531 0.51 -28.22 -12.95
CA SER A 531 0.13 -27.45 -11.74
C SER A 531 0.81 -28.00 -10.48
N TYR A 532 1.08 -29.29 -10.45
CA TYR A 532 1.81 -30.00 -9.42
C TYR A 532 3.05 -30.67 -10.01
N SER A 533 4.19 -30.49 -9.39
CA SER A 533 5.49 -30.92 -9.95
C SER A 533 5.60 -32.42 -10.23
N LYS A 534 4.80 -33.26 -9.57
CA LYS A 534 4.73 -34.72 -9.77
C LYS A 534 3.66 -35.15 -10.78
N GLY A 535 3.11 -34.21 -11.55
CA GLY A 535 2.02 -34.40 -12.49
C GLY A 535 0.65 -34.02 -11.91
N ASN A 536 -0.22 -33.49 -12.76
CA ASN A 536 -1.53 -33.04 -12.33
C ASN A 536 -2.36 -34.21 -11.77
N PRO A 537 -2.89 -34.10 -10.56
CA PRO A 537 -3.78 -35.11 -9.99
C PRO A 537 -5.09 -35.18 -10.77
N ASP A 538 -5.64 -36.38 -10.88
CA ASP A 538 -6.98 -36.58 -11.40
C ASP A 538 -7.99 -36.41 -10.27
N ILE A 539 -8.78 -35.34 -10.34
CA ILE A 539 -9.78 -35.03 -9.31
C ILE A 539 -11.14 -35.57 -9.76
N PRO A 540 -11.79 -36.45 -8.97
CA PRO A 540 -13.06 -37.01 -9.36
C PRO A 540 -14.15 -35.96 -9.59
N GLN A 541 -14.94 -36.10 -10.67
CA GLN A 541 -16.04 -35.19 -11.00
C GLN A 541 -17.02 -34.96 -9.84
N LYS A 542 -17.27 -36.01 -9.05
CA LYS A 542 -18.13 -35.92 -7.84
C LYS A 542 -17.70 -34.82 -6.86
N ASN A 543 -16.40 -34.46 -6.81
CA ASN A 543 -15.91 -33.39 -5.94
C ASN A 543 -16.38 -32.02 -6.46
N TYR A 544 -16.33 -31.81 -7.77
CA TYR A 544 -16.84 -30.58 -8.38
C TYR A 544 -18.37 -30.51 -8.29
N ASP A 545 -19.08 -31.66 -8.46
CA ASP A 545 -20.53 -31.74 -8.31
C ASP A 545 -20.93 -31.38 -6.86
N TYR A 546 -20.17 -31.85 -5.88
CA TYR A 546 -20.36 -31.47 -4.47
C TYR A 546 -20.12 -29.98 -4.26
N LEU A 547 -19.01 -29.43 -4.76
CA LEU A 547 -18.69 -27.99 -4.65
C LEU A 547 -19.77 -27.13 -5.29
N ALA A 548 -20.31 -27.55 -6.44
CA ALA A 548 -21.41 -26.86 -7.12
C ALA A 548 -22.76 -26.92 -6.34
N SER A 549 -22.92 -27.89 -5.46
CA SER A 549 -24.09 -27.98 -4.59
C SER A 549 -24.03 -27.10 -3.34
N LEU A 550 -22.85 -26.54 -3.04
CA LEU A 550 -22.68 -25.65 -1.90
C LEU A 550 -23.28 -24.26 -2.21
N PRO A 551 -23.82 -23.57 -1.18
CA PRO A 551 -24.34 -22.22 -1.38
C PRO A 551 -23.31 -21.30 -2.03
N SER A 552 -23.69 -20.66 -3.13
CA SER A 552 -22.81 -19.76 -3.89
C SER A 552 -22.60 -18.39 -3.24
N GLU A 553 -23.24 -18.12 -2.11
CA GLU A 553 -23.33 -16.81 -1.52
C GLU A 553 -22.31 -16.58 -0.41
N ARG A 554 -21.30 -15.82 -0.71
CA ARG A 554 -20.41 -15.18 0.28
C ARG A 554 -21.15 -14.07 1.07
N PHE A 555 -22.30 -13.65 0.58
CA PHE A 555 -23.12 -12.53 1.06
C PHE A 555 -24.51 -12.96 1.53
N MET A 556 -24.65 -14.15 2.12
CA MET A 556 -25.80 -14.39 2.98
C MET A 556 -25.72 -13.39 4.14
N ASP A 557 -26.82 -12.67 4.36
CA ASP A 557 -26.94 -11.88 5.58
C ASP A 557 -26.76 -12.75 6.81
N THR A 558 -26.48 -12.12 7.95
CA THR A 558 -26.21 -12.83 9.21
C THR A 558 -27.37 -13.73 9.65
N ASP A 559 -28.59 -13.42 9.27
CA ASP A 559 -29.80 -14.15 9.65
C ASP A 559 -29.92 -15.45 8.82
N THR A 560 -29.73 -15.37 7.51
CA THR A 560 -29.73 -16.53 6.60
C THR A 560 -28.58 -17.50 6.90
N ARG A 561 -27.41 -17.01 7.29
CA ARG A 561 -26.29 -17.85 7.76
C ARG A 561 -26.63 -18.61 9.03
N SER A 562 -27.32 -17.95 9.97
CA SER A 562 -27.76 -18.53 11.22
C SER A 562 -28.80 -19.65 11.00
N GLU A 563 -29.76 -19.45 10.11
CA GLU A 563 -30.79 -20.44 9.75
C GLU A 563 -30.21 -21.69 9.08
N LEU A 564 -29.14 -21.53 8.29
CA LEU A 564 -28.43 -22.63 7.63
C LEU A 564 -27.38 -23.32 8.53
N GLY A 565 -27.22 -22.87 9.77
CA GLY A 565 -26.23 -23.42 10.71
C GLY A 565 -24.78 -23.13 10.33
N ILE A 566 -24.55 -22.18 9.44
CA ILE A 566 -23.23 -21.74 9.01
C ILE A 566 -22.69 -20.79 10.10
N LYS A 567 -21.76 -21.31 10.92
CA LYS A 567 -21.09 -20.47 11.91
C LYS A 567 -20.35 -19.34 11.19
N SER A 568 -20.61 -18.09 11.59
CA SER A 568 -19.87 -16.93 11.14
C SER A 568 -18.42 -17.05 11.59
N ASN A 569 -17.54 -17.54 10.73
CA ASN A 569 -16.12 -17.25 10.84
C ASN A 569 -15.87 -15.93 10.12
N VAL A 570 -16.48 -14.87 10.60
CA VAL A 570 -16.04 -13.50 10.34
C VAL A 570 -15.24 -13.08 11.55
N SER A 571 -13.99 -13.51 11.59
CA SER A 571 -12.93 -12.63 12.07
C SER A 571 -12.37 -11.97 10.81
N SER A 572 -12.61 -10.69 10.75
CA SER A 572 -12.12 -9.65 9.86
C SER A 572 -10.90 -10.00 9.03
#